data_d14f39f6e6d4baf9c3d594120230df5d
#
_entry.id   d14f39f6e6d4baf9c3d594120230df5d
#
_cell.length_a   1.000
_cell.length_b   1.000
_cell.length_c   1.000
_cell.angle_alpha   90.00
_cell.angle_beta   90.00
_cell.angle_gamma   90.00
#
_symmetry.space_group_name_H-M   'P 1'
#
loop_
_entity.id
_entity.type
_entity.pdbx_description
1 polymer ?
#
loop_
_entity_poly.entity_id
_entity_poly.type
_entity_poly.pdbx_seq_one_letter_code
_entity_poly.pdbx_strand_id
1 'polypeptide(L)'
;MYKLSLNKDNSYKYVGLSSQIPIGKSKSISIKDAKSKKNINIAIFNISGRFYAISDSCAHEGGPLSKGVLNSDIVTCPWHGWKYSVKNGKSSHEGGDNVNSYKVKVVKGKLYVNPFPSTIGKKV
;
A
#
# COMPACT_ATOMS: atom_id res chain seq x y z
N MET A 1 1.97 -26.42 18.85
CA MET A 1 2.39 -25.70 18.74
C MET A 1 1.83 -24.64 18.48
N TYR A 2 2.01 -23.85 18.20
CA TYR A 2 1.51 -22.82 18.06
C TYR A 2 1.32 -22.33 16.90
N LYS A 3 0.66 -21.58 16.76
CA LYS A 3 0.02 -20.97 15.72
C LYS A 3 0.70 -19.82 15.25
N LEU A 4 1.99 -19.81 15.36
CA LEU A 4 2.81 -18.70 14.98
C LEU A 4 2.66 -18.37 13.52
N SER A 5 2.48 -19.40 12.70
CA SER A 5 2.33 -19.18 11.27
C SER A 5 1.08 -18.40 10.92
N LEU A 6 0.13 -18.30 11.84
CA LEU A 6 -1.10 -17.57 11.61
C LEU A 6 -1.06 -16.17 12.19
N ASN A 7 0.05 -15.82 12.84
CA ASN A 7 0.20 -14.51 13.44
C ASN A 7 0.48 -13.47 12.37
N LYS A 8 -0.34 -12.45 12.28
CA LYS A 8 -0.16 -11.39 11.29
C LYS A 8 1.20 -10.74 11.37
N ASP A 9 1.74 -10.62 12.59
CA ASP A 9 3.03 -9.96 12.77
C ASP A 9 4.18 -10.78 12.19
N ASN A 10 3.98 -12.07 11.92
CA ASN A 10 5.01 -12.92 11.38
C ASN A 10 4.84 -13.19 9.89
N SER A 11 3.95 -12.48 9.24
CA SER A 11 3.61 -12.77 7.86
C SER A 11 4.22 -11.80 6.86
N TYR A 12 5.16 -10.96 7.29
CA TYR A 12 5.76 -9.99 6.39
C TYR A 12 6.50 -10.66 5.26
N LYS A 13 6.34 -10.10 4.06
CA LYS A 13 6.99 -10.60 2.85
C LYS A 13 8.03 -9.63 2.37
N TYR A 14 9.19 -10.13 2.01
CA TYR A 14 10.24 -9.31 1.44
C TYR A 14 9.81 -8.81 0.06
N VAL A 15 9.94 -7.51 -0.19
CA VAL A 15 9.48 -6.92 -1.44
C VAL A 15 10.54 -6.07 -2.15
N GLY A 16 11.71 -5.93 -1.59
CA GLY A 16 12.78 -5.19 -2.24
C GLY A 16 13.58 -4.36 -1.27
N LEU A 17 14.47 -3.54 -1.80
CA LEU A 17 15.35 -2.71 -0.98
C LEU A 17 14.77 -1.32 -0.82
N SER A 18 14.95 -0.76 0.38
CA SER A 18 14.46 0.59 0.64
C SER A 18 15.13 1.61 -0.27
N SER A 19 16.38 1.37 -0.66
CA SER A 19 17.11 2.28 -1.54
C SER A 19 16.50 2.36 -2.94
N GLN A 20 15.63 1.43 -3.30
CA GLN A 20 14.99 1.46 -4.61
C GLN A 20 13.84 2.46 -4.68
N ILE A 21 13.43 3.00 -3.54
CA ILE A 21 12.35 3.98 -3.49
C ILE A 21 12.85 5.24 -2.78
N PRO A 22 13.41 6.19 -3.52
CA PRO A 22 13.89 7.45 -2.92
C PRO A 22 12.74 8.23 -2.29
N ILE A 23 13.11 9.18 -1.43
CA ILE A 23 12.12 10.03 -0.78
C ILE A 23 11.24 10.71 -1.82
N GLY A 24 9.93 10.67 -1.61
CA GLY A 24 8.97 11.28 -2.51
C GLY A 24 8.60 10.42 -3.71
N LYS A 25 9.14 9.21 -3.77
CA LYS A 25 8.88 8.31 -4.90
C LYS A 25 8.06 7.11 -4.46
N SER A 26 7.67 6.30 -5.43
CA SER A 26 6.85 5.13 -5.19
C SER A 26 7.30 3.98 -6.08
N LYS A 27 6.83 2.80 -5.73
CA LYS A 27 7.09 1.60 -6.53
C LYS A 27 5.87 0.70 -6.43
N SER A 28 5.50 0.10 -7.55
CA SER A 28 4.41 -0.87 -7.58
C SER A 28 5.01 -2.26 -7.45
N ILE A 29 4.41 -3.08 -6.59
CA ILE A 29 4.83 -4.47 -6.45
C ILE A 29 3.58 -5.34 -6.42
N SER A 30 3.78 -6.63 -6.70
CA SER A 30 2.69 -7.59 -6.68
C SER A 30 2.85 -8.50 -5.47
N ILE A 31 1.78 -8.66 -4.72
CA ILE A 31 1.78 -9.60 -3.59
C ILE A 31 0.46 -10.36 -3.60
N LYS A 32 0.44 -11.46 -2.86
CA LYS A 32 -0.81 -12.19 -2.65
C LYS A 32 -1.45 -11.65 -1.37
N ASP A 33 -2.64 -11.05 -1.52
CA ASP A 33 -3.36 -10.52 -0.38
C ASP A 33 -3.82 -11.69 0.50
N ALA A 34 -3.49 -11.63 1.79
CA ALA A 34 -3.76 -12.75 2.69
C ALA A 34 -5.24 -12.97 2.93
N LYS A 35 -6.03 -11.91 2.87
CA LYS A 35 -7.46 -12.02 3.12
C LYS A 35 -8.23 -12.52 1.91
N SER A 36 -8.00 -11.92 0.75
CA SER A 36 -8.73 -12.28 -0.47
C SER A 36 -8.11 -13.45 -1.21
N LYS A 37 -6.84 -13.78 -0.93
CA LYS A 37 -6.09 -14.83 -1.60
C LYS A 37 -5.82 -14.52 -3.07
N LYS A 38 -6.01 -13.27 -3.48
CA LYS A 38 -5.77 -12.84 -4.86
C LYS A 38 -4.42 -12.14 -4.95
N ASN A 39 -3.80 -12.25 -6.12
CA ASN A 39 -2.61 -11.45 -6.39
C ASN A 39 -3.06 -10.03 -6.68
N ILE A 40 -2.44 -9.08 -6.00
CA ILE A 40 -2.79 -7.68 -6.15
C ILE A 40 -1.52 -6.86 -6.32
N ASN A 41 -1.68 -5.69 -6.87
CA ASN A 41 -0.60 -4.73 -6.93
C ASN A 41 -0.76 -3.76 -5.78
N ILE A 42 0.34 -3.46 -5.12
CA ILE A 42 0.35 -2.43 -4.09
C ILE A 42 1.38 -1.38 -4.46
N ALA A 43 1.14 -0.16 -4.01
CA ALA A 43 2.04 0.95 -4.23
C ALA A 43 2.72 1.26 -2.91
N ILE A 44 4.05 1.27 -2.90
CA ILE A 44 4.83 1.62 -1.72
C ILE A 44 5.40 3.00 -1.94
N PHE A 45 5.17 3.89 -0.96
CA PHE A 45 5.60 5.29 -1.03
C PHE A 45 6.61 5.59 0.05
N ASN A 46 7.61 6.38 -0.30
CA ASN A 46 8.59 6.86 0.67
C ASN A 46 8.26 8.30 1.02
N ILE A 47 7.76 8.51 2.22
CA ILE A 47 7.40 9.85 2.71
C ILE A 47 8.42 10.22 3.78
N SER A 48 9.37 11.05 3.41
CA SER A 48 10.40 11.54 4.35
C SER A 48 11.14 10.41 5.07
N GLY A 49 11.34 9.31 4.40
CA GLY A 49 12.08 8.18 4.96
C GLY A 49 11.22 7.12 5.59
N ARG A 50 9.91 7.33 5.66
CA ARG A 50 8.97 6.33 6.15
C ARG A 50 8.22 5.73 4.97
N PHE A 51 7.97 4.45 5.03
CA PHE A 51 7.37 3.73 3.91
C PHE A 51 5.95 3.32 4.24
N TYR A 52 5.05 3.53 3.28
CA TYR A 52 3.64 3.20 3.42
C TYR A 52 3.18 2.48 2.17
N ALA A 53 2.23 1.58 2.32
CA ALA A 53 1.73 0.78 1.21
C ALA A 53 0.22 0.80 1.18
N ILE A 54 -0.34 1.05 -0.01
CA ILE A 54 -1.77 0.97 -0.24
C ILE A 54 -2.00 0.21 -1.54
N SER A 55 -3.23 -0.21 -1.78
CA SER A 55 -3.57 -0.80 -3.07
C SER A 55 -3.13 0.12 -4.19
N ASP A 56 -2.60 -0.46 -5.26
CA ASP A 56 -2.17 0.33 -6.41
C ASP A 56 -3.31 0.55 -7.40
N SER A 57 -4.53 0.40 -6.94
CA SER A 57 -5.71 0.61 -7.78
C SER A 57 -6.64 1.59 -7.10
N CYS A 58 -6.92 2.68 -7.79
CA CYS A 58 -7.90 3.65 -7.33
C CYS A 58 -9.24 2.95 -7.14
N ALA A 59 -9.92 3.21 -6.03
CA ALA A 59 -11.19 2.57 -5.74
C ALA A 59 -12.27 2.92 -6.77
N HIS A 60 -12.11 4.07 -7.43
CA HIS A 60 -13.10 4.51 -8.39
C HIS A 60 -13.02 3.73 -9.70
N GLU A 61 -11.87 3.71 -10.35
CA GLU A 61 -11.75 3.07 -11.64
C GLU A 61 -10.48 2.25 -11.83
N GLY A 62 -9.80 1.96 -10.76
CA GLY A 62 -8.62 1.10 -10.85
C GLY A 62 -7.36 1.76 -11.37
N GLY A 63 -7.32 3.09 -11.45
CA GLY A 63 -6.13 3.78 -11.91
C GLY A 63 -4.94 3.51 -11.01
N PRO A 64 -3.71 3.48 -11.57
CA PRO A 64 -2.54 3.10 -10.81
C PRO A 64 -2.07 4.23 -9.90
N LEU A 65 -2.29 4.05 -8.59
CA LEU A 65 -1.91 5.08 -7.62
C LEU A 65 -0.40 5.27 -7.54
N SER A 66 0.38 4.24 -7.85
CA SER A 66 1.84 4.36 -7.87
C SER A 66 2.32 5.35 -8.92
N LYS A 67 1.49 5.66 -9.90
CA LYS A 67 1.83 6.64 -10.94
C LYS A 67 1.17 7.97 -10.72
N GLY A 68 0.52 8.15 -9.57
CA GLY A 68 -0.13 9.39 -9.25
C GLY A 68 0.82 10.44 -8.74
N VAL A 69 0.28 11.63 -8.53
CA VAL A 69 1.05 12.76 -8.01
C VAL A 69 1.01 12.70 -6.49
N LEU A 70 2.19 12.65 -5.89
CA LEU A 70 2.31 12.59 -4.45
C LEU A 70 2.56 13.99 -3.89
N ASN A 71 1.72 14.41 -2.95
CA ASN A 71 1.88 15.69 -2.30
C ASN A 71 1.76 15.43 -0.81
N SER A 72 2.88 15.52 -0.09
CA SER A 72 2.96 15.16 1.31
C SER A 72 2.57 13.68 1.44
N ASP A 73 1.52 13.35 2.19
CA ASP A 73 1.09 11.95 2.34
C ASP A 73 -0.17 11.64 1.53
N ILE A 74 -0.50 12.52 0.57
CA ILE A 74 -1.69 12.33 -0.26
C ILE A 74 -1.25 12.04 -1.69
N VAL A 75 -1.79 10.98 -2.27
CA VAL A 75 -1.55 10.67 -3.68
C VAL A 75 -2.82 10.92 -4.47
N THR A 76 -2.66 11.54 -5.64
CA THR A 76 -3.77 11.84 -6.54
C THR A 76 -3.76 10.85 -7.68
N CYS A 77 -4.87 10.15 -7.87
CA CYS A 77 -5.01 9.17 -8.94
C CYS A 77 -4.88 9.87 -10.30
N PRO A 78 -4.08 9.33 -11.23
CA PRO A 78 -3.88 9.97 -12.51
C PRO A 78 -5.10 9.92 -13.43
N TRP A 79 -6.09 9.06 -13.14
CA TRP A 79 -7.21 8.92 -14.05
C TRP A 79 -8.32 9.93 -13.78
N HIS A 80 -8.73 10.13 -12.53
CA HIS A 80 -9.84 11.03 -12.25
C HIS A 80 -9.61 11.98 -11.10
N GLY A 81 -8.37 12.04 -10.62
CA GLY A 81 -8.03 13.02 -9.61
C GLY A 81 -8.49 12.70 -8.20
N TRP A 82 -8.94 11.48 -7.96
CA TRP A 82 -9.30 11.09 -6.59
C TRP A 82 -8.03 11.01 -5.74
N LYS A 83 -8.15 11.41 -4.48
CA LYS A 83 -7.01 11.51 -3.58
C LYS A 83 -7.14 10.55 -2.43
N TYR A 84 -5.99 9.97 -2.03
CA TYR A 84 -5.96 9.00 -0.95
C TYR A 84 -4.76 9.26 -0.05
N SER A 85 -4.94 9.05 1.26
CA SER A 85 -3.81 9.06 2.17
C SER A 85 -3.01 7.78 1.96
N VAL A 86 -1.70 7.91 1.76
CA VAL A 86 -0.87 6.73 1.59
C VAL A 86 -0.64 6.01 2.91
N LYS A 87 -0.96 6.65 4.03
CA LYS A 87 -0.78 6.05 5.35
C LYS A 87 -1.85 5.04 5.69
N ASN A 88 -3.07 5.26 5.22
CA ASN A 88 -4.17 4.38 5.60
C ASN A 88 -5.16 4.10 4.48
N GLY A 89 -4.90 4.58 3.27
CA GLY A 89 -5.80 4.33 2.13
C GLY A 89 -7.08 5.12 2.15
N LYS A 90 -7.22 6.07 3.06
CA LYS A 90 -8.47 6.78 3.21
C LYS A 90 -8.65 7.80 2.11
N SER A 91 -9.83 7.79 1.48
CA SER A 91 -10.15 8.74 0.44
C SER A 91 -10.38 10.12 1.03
N SER A 92 -9.87 11.15 0.36
CA SER A 92 -10.14 12.54 0.72
C SER A 92 -11.43 13.02 0.05
N HIS A 93 -12.00 12.21 -0.82
CA HIS A 93 -13.19 12.58 -1.55
C HIS A 93 -14.41 12.20 -0.73
N GLU A 94 -15.24 13.17 -0.40
CA GLU A 94 -16.43 12.93 0.41
C GLU A 94 -17.33 11.91 -0.29
N GLY A 95 -17.70 10.86 0.41
CA GLY A 95 -18.50 9.79 -0.17
C GLY A 95 -17.70 8.81 -1.01
N GLY A 96 -16.39 9.01 -1.14
CA GLY A 96 -15.56 8.10 -1.90
C GLY A 96 -15.16 6.88 -1.10
N ASP A 97 -14.90 5.78 -1.80
CA ASP A 97 -14.44 4.56 -1.17
C ASP A 97 -12.96 4.63 -0.88
N ASN A 98 -12.55 4.04 0.23
CA ASN A 98 -11.15 3.94 0.59
C ASN A 98 -10.50 2.78 -0.17
N VAL A 99 -9.17 2.74 -0.18
CA VAL A 99 -8.44 1.58 -0.69
C VAL A 99 -7.78 0.87 0.49
N ASN A 100 -7.36 -0.37 0.28
CA ASN A 100 -6.68 -1.12 1.33
C ASN A 100 -5.33 -0.50 1.64
N SER A 101 -4.91 -0.60 2.88
CA SER A 101 -3.54 -0.26 3.26
C SER A 101 -2.87 -1.47 3.89
N TYR A 102 -1.54 -1.50 3.81
CA TYR A 102 -0.74 -2.62 4.28
C TYR A 102 0.43 -2.08 5.08
N LYS A 103 0.76 -2.75 6.16
CA LYS A 103 1.89 -2.30 6.99
C LYS A 103 3.22 -2.64 6.31
N VAL A 104 4.16 -1.74 6.43
CA VAL A 104 5.50 -1.89 5.88
C VAL A 104 6.49 -1.77 7.01
N LYS A 105 7.53 -2.60 6.99
CA LYS A 105 8.65 -2.40 7.91
C LYS A 105 9.95 -2.49 7.13
N VAL A 106 10.96 -1.82 7.65
CA VAL A 106 12.29 -1.80 7.07
C VAL A 106 13.24 -2.45 8.07
N VAL A 107 13.98 -3.45 7.61
CA VAL A 107 14.98 -4.10 8.45
C VAL A 107 16.27 -4.15 7.64
N LYS A 108 17.27 -3.44 8.11
CA LYS A 108 18.59 -3.41 7.47
C LYS A 108 18.50 -3.10 5.98
N GLY A 109 17.71 -2.09 5.64
CA GLY A 109 17.58 -1.63 4.27
C GLY A 109 16.66 -2.48 3.40
N LYS A 110 16.00 -3.48 3.97
CA LYS A 110 15.08 -4.34 3.23
C LYS A 110 13.65 -4.02 3.60
N LEU A 111 12.79 -3.94 2.58
CA LEU A 111 11.38 -3.64 2.78
C LEU A 111 10.57 -4.93 2.88
N TYR A 112 9.69 -4.96 3.86
CA TYR A 112 8.77 -6.07 4.05
C TYR A 112 7.36 -5.51 4.15
N VAL A 113 6.42 -6.18 3.53
CA VAL A 113 5.01 -5.79 3.56
C VAL A 113 4.19 -6.91 4.19
N ASN A 114 3.30 -6.53 5.08
CA ASN A 114 2.39 -7.49 5.68
C ASN A 114 1.22 -7.69 4.71
N PRO A 115 0.99 -8.93 4.23
CA PRO A 115 -0.08 -9.18 3.26
C PRO A 115 -1.49 -9.15 3.85
N PHE A 116 -1.61 -9.00 5.17
CA PHE A 116 -2.91 -8.81 5.79
C PHE A 116 -3.21 -7.32 5.78
N PRO A 117 -4.29 -6.88 5.11
CA PRO A 117 -4.60 -5.45 5.07
C PRO A 117 -4.73 -4.86 6.47
N SER A 118 -4.14 -3.70 6.66
CA SER A 118 -4.21 -2.96 7.91
C SER A 118 -5.55 -2.23 8.01
N THR A 119 -5.98 -1.63 6.89
CA THR A 119 -7.32 -1.10 6.75
C THR A 119 -7.88 -1.64 5.46
N ILE A 120 -9.19 -1.84 5.44
CA ILE A 120 -9.87 -2.42 4.30
C ILE A 120 -10.70 -1.36 3.63
N GLY A 121 -10.46 -1.19 2.33
CA GLY A 121 -11.20 -0.22 1.56
C GLY A 121 -12.42 -0.84 0.90
N LYS A 122 -12.66 -0.44 -0.35
CA LYS A 122 -13.81 -0.91 -1.09
C LYS A 122 -13.79 -2.41 -1.27
N LYS A 123 -14.94 -3.02 -1.06
CA LYS A 123 -15.08 -4.42 -1.35
C LYS A 123 -15.43 -4.58 -2.81
N VAL A 124 -14.79 -5.51 -3.44
CA VAL A 124 -15.10 -5.79 -4.86
C VAL A 124 -15.35 -7.26 -5.06
#